data_a560f37a2831ceb216379d8397f3b510
#
_entry.id   a560f37a2831ceb216379d8397f3b510
#
_cell.length_a   1.000
_cell.length_b   1.000
_cell.length_c   1.000
_cell.angle_alpha   90.00
_cell.angle_beta   90.00
_cell.angle_gamma   90.00
#
_symmetry.space_group_name_H-M   'P 1'
#
loop_
_entity.id
_entity.type
_entity.pdbx_description
1 polymer ?
#
loop_
_entity_poly.entity_id
_entity_poly.type
_entity_poly.pdbx_seq_one_letter_code
_entity_poly.pdbx_strand_id
1 'polypeptide(L)'
;MDMLAIHGAWSSSTSFNYLRSQVKGSWQAIDYDHERDGMWDIIQRADAAISRPCMVIGHSLGGIAALHVHDNPLVVGIVTLASPLAGLELNLLQIYLSRSRLITQIASDTHLMRDMKRREYTKPVLHLIASRGFNPFIYEDSDGVLPRKVQTGWHCGKILPVEANHYEILQHQDTVQQLQLFASVIS
;
A
#
# COMPACT_ATOMS: atom_id res chain seq x y z
N MET A 1 2.17 14.80 -13.51
CA MET A 1 1.64 13.47 -13.15
C MET A 1 0.58 13.63 -12.08
N ASP A 2 -0.60 13.07 -12.30
CA ASP A 2 -1.63 12.97 -11.28
C ASP A 2 -1.37 11.76 -10.38
N MET A 3 -1.69 11.86 -9.11
CA MET A 3 -1.46 10.82 -8.11
C MET A 3 -2.71 10.59 -7.29
N LEU A 4 -3.10 9.32 -7.13
CA LEU A 4 -4.16 8.89 -6.23
C LEU A 4 -3.53 8.17 -5.03
N ALA A 5 -3.76 8.65 -3.83
CA ALA A 5 -3.25 8.07 -2.59
C ALA A 5 -4.33 7.31 -1.83
N ILE A 6 -3.97 6.13 -1.31
CA ILE A 6 -4.84 5.25 -0.51
C ILE A 6 -4.12 4.94 0.80
N HIS A 7 -4.67 5.41 1.93
CA HIS A 7 -4.05 5.26 3.24
C HIS A 7 -4.19 3.83 3.81
N GLY A 8 -3.47 3.55 4.90
CA GLY A 8 -3.56 2.30 5.64
C GLY A 8 -4.71 2.28 6.65
N ALA A 9 -4.90 1.16 7.33
CA ALA A 9 -5.84 1.04 8.43
C ALA A 9 -5.51 2.03 9.55
N TRP A 10 -6.54 2.50 10.27
CA TRP A 10 -6.42 3.48 11.39
C TRP A 10 -5.69 4.76 11.04
N SER A 11 -5.73 5.16 9.77
CA SER A 11 -5.11 6.36 9.23
C SER A 11 -6.15 7.19 8.47
N SER A 12 -5.70 8.22 7.77
CA SER A 12 -6.52 9.07 6.90
C SER A 12 -5.67 9.58 5.73
N SER A 13 -6.32 10.26 4.79
CA SER A 13 -5.66 10.92 3.65
C SER A 13 -4.56 11.90 4.07
N THR A 14 -4.63 12.45 5.29
CA THR A 14 -3.63 13.38 5.83
C THR A 14 -2.27 12.74 6.06
N SER A 15 -2.19 11.41 6.17
CA SER A 15 -0.91 10.70 6.30
C SER A 15 0.04 10.93 5.11
N PHE A 16 -0.50 11.32 3.96
CA PHE A 16 0.28 11.65 2.76
C PHE A 16 0.70 13.13 2.66
N ASN A 17 0.39 13.99 3.63
CA ASN A 17 0.65 15.42 3.53
C ASN A 17 2.13 15.75 3.29
N TYR A 18 3.05 15.03 3.90
CA TYR A 18 4.47 15.22 3.65
C TYR A 18 4.83 14.88 2.18
N LEU A 19 4.46 13.70 1.69
CA LEU A 19 4.73 13.31 0.31
C LEU A 19 4.10 14.29 -0.69
N ARG A 20 2.89 14.75 -0.43
CA ARG A 20 2.20 15.77 -1.26
C ARG A 20 2.95 17.10 -1.31
N SER A 21 3.63 17.47 -0.22
CA SER A 21 4.43 18.70 -0.17
C SER A 21 5.77 18.57 -0.89
N GLN A 22 6.32 17.35 -1.02
CA GLN A 22 7.64 17.09 -1.56
C GLN A 22 7.63 16.60 -3.02
N VAL A 23 6.60 15.87 -3.44
CA VAL A 23 6.50 15.30 -4.78
C VAL A 23 5.55 16.13 -5.62
N LYS A 24 6.08 16.76 -6.69
CA LYS A 24 5.31 17.63 -7.57
C LYS A 24 4.26 16.85 -8.36
N GLY A 25 3.04 17.39 -8.41
CA GLY A 25 1.93 16.84 -9.18
C GLY A 25 0.58 17.19 -8.55
N SER A 26 -0.47 16.76 -9.21
CA SER A 26 -1.84 16.87 -8.68
C SER A 26 -2.14 15.65 -7.82
N TRP A 27 -2.48 15.86 -6.55
CA TRP A 27 -2.74 14.78 -5.61
C TRP A 27 -4.21 14.73 -5.23
N GLN A 28 -4.79 13.56 -5.40
CA GLN A 28 -6.05 13.16 -4.80
C GLN A 28 -5.78 12.07 -3.77
N ALA A 29 -6.49 12.05 -2.67
CA ALA A 29 -6.44 10.97 -1.70
C ALA A 29 -7.88 10.59 -1.34
N ILE A 30 -8.12 9.30 -1.18
CA ILE A 30 -9.41 8.80 -0.71
C ILE A 30 -9.36 8.56 0.80
N ASP A 31 -10.44 8.91 1.46
CA ASP A 31 -10.70 8.51 2.85
C ASP A 31 -11.72 7.39 2.90
N TYR A 32 -11.58 6.53 3.89
CA TYR A 32 -12.51 5.43 4.18
C TYR A 32 -12.57 5.17 5.69
N ASP A 33 -13.66 4.60 6.12
CA ASP A 33 -13.87 4.23 7.52
C ASP A 33 -13.44 2.77 7.74
N HIS A 34 -12.33 2.56 8.44
CA HIS A 34 -11.77 1.23 8.70
C HIS A 34 -12.65 0.33 9.60
N GLU A 35 -13.68 0.88 10.25
CA GLU A 35 -14.63 0.11 11.04
C GLU A 35 -15.83 -0.36 10.20
N ARG A 36 -16.21 0.40 9.17
CA ARG A 36 -17.41 0.18 8.37
C ARG A 36 -17.12 -0.37 6.98
N ASP A 37 -16.12 0.21 6.30
CA ASP A 37 -15.78 -0.17 4.93
C ASP A 37 -15.05 -1.51 4.89
N GLY A 38 -15.33 -2.32 3.88
CA GLY A 38 -14.54 -3.51 3.52
C GLY A 38 -13.51 -3.18 2.44
N MET A 39 -12.61 -4.13 2.16
CA MET A 39 -11.59 -3.94 1.11
C MET A 39 -12.20 -3.65 -0.27
N TRP A 40 -13.32 -4.31 -0.60
CA TRP A 40 -14.01 -4.06 -1.87
C TRP A 40 -14.61 -2.67 -1.97
N ASP A 41 -15.11 -2.11 -0.86
CA ASP A 41 -15.64 -0.74 -0.80
C ASP A 41 -14.51 0.27 -1.07
N ILE A 42 -13.31 0.02 -0.51
CA ILE A 42 -12.11 0.85 -0.73
C ILE A 42 -11.66 0.75 -2.18
N ILE A 43 -11.58 -0.46 -2.74
CA ILE A 43 -11.17 -0.70 -4.13
C ILE A 43 -12.13 0.00 -5.09
N GLN A 44 -13.44 -0.15 -4.91
CA GLN A 44 -14.44 0.50 -5.75
C GLN A 44 -14.36 2.03 -5.65
N ARG A 45 -14.14 2.56 -4.44
CA ARG A 45 -13.98 4.01 -4.22
C ARG A 45 -12.70 4.53 -4.88
N ALA A 46 -11.60 3.76 -4.81
CA ALA A 46 -10.36 4.11 -5.48
C ALA A 46 -10.54 4.10 -7.01
N ASP A 47 -11.16 3.06 -7.56
CA ASP A 47 -11.42 2.94 -8.98
C ASP A 47 -12.31 4.08 -9.51
N ALA A 48 -13.39 4.40 -8.80
CA ALA A 48 -14.30 5.51 -9.15
C ALA A 48 -13.62 6.90 -9.05
N ALA A 49 -12.60 7.05 -8.22
CA ALA A 49 -11.84 8.30 -8.09
C ALA A 49 -10.87 8.53 -9.25
N ILE A 50 -10.53 7.49 -10.01
CA ILE A 50 -9.61 7.58 -11.15
C ILE A 50 -10.35 8.13 -12.37
N SER A 51 -10.18 9.42 -12.64
CA SER A 51 -10.84 10.13 -13.75
C SER A 51 -9.87 10.61 -14.83
N ARG A 52 -8.56 10.50 -14.59
CA ARG A 52 -7.46 10.89 -15.48
C ARG A 52 -6.27 9.96 -15.32
N PRO A 53 -5.36 9.86 -16.30
CA PRO A 53 -4.14 9.08 -16.15
C PRO A 53 -3.40 9.45 -14.86
N CYS A 54 -3.19 8.47 -13.98
CA CYS A 54 -2.57 8.71 -12.67
C CYS A 54 -1.70 7.55 -12.20
N MET A 55 -0.74 7.87 -11.35
CA MET A 55 -0.02 6.92 -10.52
C MET A 55 -0.81 6.67 -9.24
N VAL A 56 -1.04 5.41 -8.89
CA VAL A 56 -1.72 5.04 -7.64
C VAL A 56 -0.69 4.69 -6.57
N ILE A 57 -0.81 5.29 -5.41
CA ILE A 57 0.13 5.10 -4.28
C ILE A 57 -0.67 4.58 -3.08
N GLY A 58 -0.35 3.38 -2.61
CA GLY A 58 -1.00 2.78 -1.46
C GLY A 58 -0.06 2.54 -0.29
N HIS A 59 -0.44 2.95 0.91
CA HIS A 59 0.30 2.65 2.14
C HIS A 59 -0.33 1.49 2.89
N SER A 60 0.48 0.56 3.36
CA SER A 60 0.01 -0.57 4.18
C SER A 60 -1.14 -1.31 3.46
N LEU A 61 -2.29 -1.44 4.10
CA LEU A 61 -3.51 -2.00 3.52
C LEU A 61 -3.93 -1.30 2.21
N GLY A 62 -3.73 0.01 2.11
CA GLY A 62 -4.01 0.78 0.89
C GLY A 62 -3.21 0.32 -0.32
N GLY A 63 -2.04 -0.31 -0.12
CA GLY A 63 -1.26 -0.90 -1.22
C GLY A 63 -1.93 -2.13 -1.84
N ILE A 64 -2.66 -2.91 -1.04
CA ILE A 64 -3.48 -4.02 -1.56
C ILE A 64 -4.61 -3.48 -2.44
N ALA A 65 -5.28 -2.41 -2.00
CA ALA A 65 -6.31 -1.75 -2.80
C ALA A 65 -5.72 -1.15 -4.10
N ALA A 66 -4.54 -0.53 -4.04
CA ALA A 66 -3.84 0.01 -5.20
C ALA A 66 -3.55 -1.07 -6.26
N LEU A 67 -3.13 -2.26 -5.85
CA LEU A 67 -2.88 -3.37 -6.76
C LEU A 67 -4.16 -3.89 -7.41
N HIS A 68 -5.30 -3.80 -6.76
CA HIS A 68 -6.59 -4.23 -7.31
C HIS A 68 -7.16 -3.28 -8.38
N VAL A 69 -6.76 -2.02 -8.40
CA VAL A 69 -7.18 -1.07 -9.45
C VAL A 69 -6.23 -1.07 -10.67
N HIS A 70 -5.29 -2.01 -10.73
CA HIS A 70 -4.32 -2.14 -11.83
C HIS A 70 -4.97 -2.19 -13.22
N ASP A 71 -6.12 -2.87 -13.35
CA ASP A 71 -6.80 -3.05 -14.64
C ASP A 71 -7.48 -1.77 -15.16
N ASN A 72 -7.67 -0.75 -14.33
CA ASN A 72 -8.21 0.53 -14.77
C ASN A 72 -7.29 1.14 -15.83
N PRO A 73 -7.78 1.45 -17.06
CA PRO A 73 -6.94 1.92 -18.17
C PRO A 73 -6.23 3.24 -17.89
N LEU A 74 -6.72 4.02 -16.93
CA LEU A 74 -6.14 5.30 -16.54
C LEU A 74 -5.04 5.16 -15.45
N VAL A 75 -4.83 3.97 -14.88
CA VAL A 75 -3.67 3.73 -14.02
C VAL A 75 -2.45 3.56 -14.90
N VAL A 76 -1.43 4.40 -14.70
CA VAL A 76 -0.16 4.36 -15.47
C VAL A 76 0.98 3.71 -14.69
N GLY A 77 0.85 3.54 -13.40
CA GLY A 77 1.80 2.84 -12.53
C GLY A 77 1.31 2.78 -11.10
N ILE A 78 1.86 1.86 -10.33
CA ILE A 78 1.46 1.63 -8.93
C ILE A 78 2.69 1.65 -8.04
N VAL A 79 2.57 2.32 -6.89
CA VAL A 79 3.56 2.26 -5.82
C VAL A 79 2.89 1.78 -4.54
N THR A 80 3.46 0.76 -3.90
CA THR A 80 3.05 0.33 -2.57
C THR A 80 4.10 0.68 -1.54
N LEU A 81 3.69 1.18 -0.39
CA LEU A 81 4.54 1.60 0.73
C LEU A 81 4.23 0.70 1.93
N ALA A 82 5.21 -0.07 2.41
CA ALA A 82 5.08 -0.94 3.58
C ALA A 82 3.80 -1.81 3.56
N SER A 83 3.50 -2.44 2.43
CA SER A 83 2.24 -3.17 2.23
C SER A 83 2.37 -4.66 2.52
N PRO A 84 1.33 -5.31 3.07
CA PRO A 84 1.32 -6.74 3.39
C PRO A 84 1.09 -7.62 2.14
N LEU A 85 2.04 -7.61 1.20
CA LEU A 85 1.92 -8.23 -0.13
C LEU A 85 1.72 -9.74 -0.09
N ALA A 86 2.30 -10.43 0.91
CA ALA A 86 2.09 -11.86 1.10
C ALA A 86 0.72 -12.18 1.73
N GLY A 87 0.04 -11.18 2.25
CA GLY A 87 -1.12 -11.34 3.13
C GLY A 87 -0.72 -11.62 4.56
N LEU A 88 -1.66 -11.42 5.47
CA LEU A 88 -1.41 -11.57 6.90
C LEU A 88 -1.70 -13.02 7.35
N GLU A 89 -0.85 -13.51 8.26
CA GLU A 89 -1.13 -14.75 8.98
C GLU A 89 -2.09 -14.44 10.13
N LEU A 90 -3.27 -15.07 10.14
CA LEU A 90 -4.33 -14.78 11.12
C LEU A 90 -3.89 -14.91 12.57
N ASN A 91 -2.95 -15.81 12.87
CA ASN A 91 -2.46 -16.03 14.23
C ASN A 91 -1.76 -14.82 14.87
N LEU A 92 -1.02 -14.03 14.08
CA LEU A 92 -0.41 -12.80 14.55
C LEU A 92 -1.43 -11.67 14.70
N LEU A 93 -2.52 -11.73 13.95
CA LEU A 93 -3.59 -10.77 13.93
C LEU A 93 -4.59 -10.94 15.06
N GLN A 94 -4.93 -12.15 15.43
CA GLN A 94 -5.89 -12.44 16.52
C GLN A 94 -5.51 -11.75 17.84
N ILE A 95 -4.23 -11.58 18.07
CA ILE A 95 -3.73 -10.92 19.28
C ILE A 95 -3.85 -9.40 19.20
N TYR A 96 -3.72 -8.80 18.01
CA TYR A 96 -3.57 -7.34 17.88
C TYR A 96 -4.80 -6.62 17.30
N LEU A 97 -5.64 -7.30 16.49
CA LEU A 97 -6.63 -6.65 15.62
C LEU A 97 -7.98 -7.38 15.55
N SER A 98 -8.35 -8.12 16.58
CA SER A 98 -9.44 -9.09 16.62
C SER A 98 -10.86 -8.59 16.23
N ARG A 99 -11.01 -7.38 15.71
CA ARG A 99 -12.32 -6.79 15.36
C ARG A 99 -12.38 -6.11 14.00
N SER A 100 -11.28 -5.92 13.27
CA SER A 100 -11.34 -5.22 11.97
C SER A 100 -11.65 -6.18 10.81
N ARG A 101 -12.78 -5.94 10.14
CA ARG A 101 -13.17 -6.65 8.92
C ARG A 101 -12.11 -6.54 7.82
N LEU A 102 -11.47 -5.37 7.67
CA LEU A 102 -10.43 -5.12 6.67
C LEU A 102 -9.26 -6.08 6.82
N ILE A 103 -8.83 -6.31 8.06
CA ILE A 103 -7.66 -7.13 8.36
C ILE A 103 -7.94 -8.60 8.03
N THR A 104 -9.13 -9.12 8.35
CA THR A 104 -9.48 -10.49 8.00
C THR A 104 -9.56 -10.69 6.48
N GLN A 105 -9.92 -9.66 5.72
CA GLN A 105 -10.00 -9.71 4.26
C GLN A 105 -8.64 -9.75 3.57
N ILE A 106 -7.56 -9.30 4.22
CA ILE A 106 -6.19 -9.38 3.70
C ILE A 106 -5.38 -10.54 4.30
N ALA A 107 -6.03 -11.51 4.94
CA ALA A 107 -5.38 -12.75 5.31
C ALA A 107 -4.90 -13.49 4.04
N SER A 108 -3.78 -14.20 4.15
CA SER A 108 -3.02 -14.74 3.00
C SER A 108 -3.81 -15.69 2.10
N ASP A 109 -4.82 -16.35 2.64
CA ASP A 109 -5.66 -17.37 1.99
C ASP A 109 -7.04 -16.85 1.53
N THR A 110 -7.32 -15.56 1.65
CA THR A 110 -8.59 -14.98 1.21
C THR A 110 -8.71 -14.94 -0.32
N HIS A 111 -9.94 -14.87 -0.80
CA HIS A 111 -10.22 -14.71 -2.24
C HIS A 111 -9.54 -13.45 -2.79
N LEU A 112 -9.64 -12.34 -2.07
CA LEU A 112 -9.03 -11.05 -2.44
C LEU A 112 -7.51 -11.20 -2.64
N MET A 113 -6.80 -11.79 -1.69
CA MET A 113 -5.35 -11.97 -1.80
C MET A 113 -4.95 -12.97 -2.89
N ARG A 114 -5.74 -14.05 -3.07
CA ARG A 114 -5.50 -15.01 -4.16
C ARG A 114 -5.72 -14.38 -5.54
N ASP A 115 -6.78 -13.57 -5.69
CA ASP A 115 -7.06 -12.84 -6.93
C ASP A 115 -5.91 -11.90 -7.27
N MET A 116 -5.49 -11.07 -6.32
CA MET A 116 -4.33 -10.19 -6.48
C MET A 116 -3.07 -10.94 -6.93
N LYS A 117 -2.76 -12.08 -6.30
CA LYS A 117 -1.54 -12.84 -6.57
C LYS A 117 -1.55 -13.57 -7.93
N ARG A 118 -2.72 -13.86 -8.47
CA ARG A 118 -2.90 -14.56 -9.77
C ARG A 118 -3.00 -13.61 -10.95
N ARG A 119 -3.22 -12.33 -10.68
CA ARG A 119 -3.40 -11.31 -11.71
C ARG A 119 -2.11 -11.07 -12.48
N GLU A 120 -2.22 -10.84 -13.77
CA GLU A 120 -1.11 -10.35 -14.60
C GLU A 120 -0.99 -8.83 -14.47
N TYR A 121 0.22 -8.36 -14.16
CA TYR A 121 0.52 -6.94 -13.99
C TYR A 121 1.29 -6.44 -15.22
N THR A 122 0.60 -5.77 -16.12
CA THR A 122 1.16 -5.23 -17.37
C THR A 122 1.72 -3.81 -17.22
N LYS A 123 1.36 -3.11 -16.15
CA LYS A 123 1.82 -1.76 -15.84
C LYS A 123 2.96 -1.78 -14.82
N PRO A 124 3.85 -0.78 -14.84
CA PRO A 124 4.94 -0.69 -13.86
C PRO A 124 4.44 -0.70 -12.42
N VAL A 125 5.07 -1.52 -11.58
CA VAL A 125 4.80 -1.59 -10.14
C VAL A 125 6.10 -1.45 -9.36
N LEU A 126 6.10 -0.59 -8.35
CA LEU A 126 7.19 -0.41 -7.41
C LEU A 126 6.71 -0.68 -5.97
N HIS A 127 7.41 -1.55 -5.27
CA HIS A 127 7.18 -1.84 -3.86
C HIS A 127 8.30 -1.22 -3.02
N LEU A 128 7.98 -0.22 -2.20
CA LEU A 128 8.88 0.33 -1.20
C LEU A 128 8.58 -0.35 0.14
N ILE A 129 9.51 -1.14 0.64
CA ILE A 129 9.37 -1.87 1.88
C ILE A 129 10.05 -1.11 3.02
N ALA A 130 9.36 -0.99 4.15
CA ALA A 130 9.94 -0.44 5.35
C ALA A 130 10.82 -1.51 6.03
N SER A 131 12.11 -1.20 6.20
CA SER A 131 13.11 -2.20 6.61
C SER A 131 13.59 -2.06 8.05
N ARG A 132 13.09 -1.08 8.79
CA ARG A 132 13.52 -0.75 10.15
C ARG A 132 12.32 -0.56 11.07
N GLY A 133 12.31 -1.25 12.18
CA GLY A 133 11.30 -1.08 13.21
C GLY A 133 11.50 -2.06 14.34
N PHE A 134 10.88 -1.79 15.46
CA PHE A 134 10.88 -2.67 16.62
C PHE A 134 9.47 -2.85 17.14
N ASN A 135 9.11 -4.10 17.40
CA ASN A 135 7.89 -4.45 18.08
C ASN A 135 8.18 -5.66 18.98
N PRO A 136 8.00 -5.56 20.31
CA PRO A 136 8.33 -6.64 21.24
C PRO A 136 7.48 -7.91 21.04
N PHE A 137 6.40 -7.83 20.27
CA PHE A 137 5.53 -8.97 19.95
C PHE A 137 5.83 -9.60 18.58
N ILE A 138 6.77 -9.05 17.83
CA ILE A 138 7.22 -9.60 16.53
C ILE A 138 8.68 -10.02 16.69
N TYR A 139 8.91 -11.34 16.74
CA TYR A 139 10.23 -11.93 17.00
C TYR A 139 11.12 -12.08 15.77
N GLU A 140 10.76 -11.42 14.67
CA GLU A 140 11.50 -11.43 13.40
C GLU A 140 11.69 -10.01 12.88
N ASP A 141 12.52 -9.83 11.86
CA ASP A 141 12.72 -8.55 11.19
C ASP A 141 11.38 -7.95 10.76
N SER A 142 11.12 -6.72 11.19
CA SER A 142 9.85 -6.04 10.94
C SER A 142 10.04 -4.54 10.81
N ASP A 143 9.01 -3.87 10.30
CA ASP A 143 8.92 -2.42 10.29
C ASP A 143 8.26 -1.85 11.57
N GLY A 144 8.06 -2.70 12.58
CA GLY A 144 7.35 -2.39 13.82
C GLY A 144 5.85 -2.71 13.77
N VAL A 145 5.29 -2.99 12.60
CA VAL A 145 3.88 -3.38 12.39
C VAL A 145 3.78 -4.69 11.60
N LEU A 146 4.53 -4.80 10.51
CA LEU A 146 4.54 -5.97 9.61
C LEU A 146 5.89 -6.67 9.63
N PRO A 147 5.93 -8.00 9.76
CA PRO A 147 7.13 -8.78 9.48
C PRO A 147 7.64 -8.51 8.05
N ARG A 148 8.95 -8.50 7.85
CA ARG A 148 9.57 -8.33 6.53
C ARG A 148 9.05 -9.34 5.52
N LYS A 149 8.89 -10.61 5.91
CA LYS A 149 8.37 -11.67 5.04
C LYS A 149 6.97 -11.36 4.50
N VAL A 150 6.15 -10.64 5.26
CA VAL A 150 4.80 -10.24 4.84
C VAL A 150 4.86 -9.16 3.75
N GLN A 151 5.85 -8.27 3.81
CA GLN A 151 6.06 -7.25 2.79
C GLN A 151 6.74 -7.80 1.51
N THR A 152 7.51 -8.88 1.59
CA THR A 152 8.36 -9.38 0.50
C THR A 152 7.99 -10.77 -0.02
N GLY A 153 7.15 -11.53 0.68
CA GLY A 153 6.84 -12.93 0.36
C GLY A 153 6.04 -13.12 -0.94
N TRP A 154 5.53 -12.05 -1.53
CA TRP A 154 4.98 -12.01 -2.88
C TRP A 154 5.16 -10.59 -3.45
N HIS A 155 5.38 -10.49 -4.75
CA HIS A 155 5.46 -9.20 -5.46
C HIS A 155 5.28 -9.39 -6.97
N CYS A 156 4.86 -8.32 -7.64
CA CYS A 156 4.65 -8.26 -9.10
C CYS A 156 5.50 -7.18 -9.79
N GLY A 157 6.43 -6.57 -9.08
CA GLY A 157 7.26 -5.48 -9.58
C GLY A 157 8.59 -5.38 -8.86
N LYS A 158 9.25 -4.24 -8.98
CA LYS A 158 10.52 -3.96 -8.33
C LYS A 158 10.32 -3.73 -6.83
N ILE A 159 11.14 -4.36 -6.00
CA ILE A 159 11.21 -4.13 -4.55
C ILE A 159 12.43 -3.27 -4.23
N LEU A 160 12.26 -2.24 -3.42
CA LEU A 160 13.33 -1.42 -2.86
C LEU A 160 13.11 -1.21 -1.35
N PRO A 161 14.14 -1.42 -0.52
CA PRO A 161 14.06 -1.12 0.90
C PRO A 161 14.19 0.39 1.15
N VAL A 162 13.48 0.86 2.17
CA VAL A 162 13.63 2.20 2.77
C VAL A 162 13.94 1.98 4.24
N GLU A 163 15.00 2.61 4.77
CA GLU A 163 15.41 2.51 6.16
C GLU A 163 14.50 3.30 7.11
N ALA A 164 13.23 2.96 7.11
CA ALA A 164 12.19 3.61 7.90
C ALA A 164 11.32 2.55 8.57
N ASN A 165 10.58 2.95 9.60
CA ASN A 165 9.52 2.13 10.16
C ASN A 165 8.24 2.25 9.32
N HIS A 166 7.18 1.51 9.75
CA HIS A 166 5.91 1.40 9.04
C HIS A 166 5.26 2.75 8.70
N TYR A 167 5.42 3.76 9.55
CA TYR A 167 4.82 5.08 9.37
C TYR A 167 5.83 6.12 8.87
N GLU A 168 7.09 6.02 9.29
CA GLU A 168 8.16 6.91 8.84
C GLU A 168 8.38 6.85 7.33
N ILE A 169 8.10 5.72 6.68
CA ILE A 169 8.19 5.55 5.23
C ILE A 169 7.41 6.63 4.47
N LEU A 170 6.32 7.14 5.05
CA LEU A 170 5.51 8.22 4.47
C LEU A 170 6.17 9.60 4.59
N GLN A 171 7.23 9.72 5.37
CA GLN A 171 7.96 10.97 5.64
C GLN A 171 9.46 10.84 5.30
N HIS A 172 9.88 9.73 4.71
CA HIS A 172 11.28 9.46 4.43
C HIS A 172 11.72 10.06 3.09
N GLN A 173 12.92 10.64 3.06
CA GLN A 173 13.45 11.29 1.87
C GLN A 173 13.67 10.31 0.71
N ASP A 174 14.09 9.07 1.00
CA ASP A 174 14.24 8.05 -0.05
C ASP A 174 12.90 7.70 -0.70
N THR A 175 11.80 7.68 0.07
CA THR A 175 10.46 7.50 -0.49
C THR A 175 10.13 8.61 -1.47
N VAL A 176 10.42 9.87 -1.12
CA VAL A 176 10.23 11.03 -2.02
C VAL A 176 11.02 10.85 -3.31
N GLN A 177 12.32 10.52 -3.20
CA GLN A 177 13.19 10.34 -4.36
C GLN A 177 12.71 9.20 -5.28
N GLN A 178 12.33 8.06 -4.70
CA GLN A 178 11.82 6.91 -5.48
C GLN A 178 10.50 7.24 -6.17
N LEU A 179 9.58 7.95 -5.51
CA LEU A 179 8.34 8.39 -6.13
C LEU A 179 8.59 9.35 -7.30
N GLN A 180 9.51 10.31 -7.16
CA GLN A 180 9.87 11.25 -8.22
C GLN A 180 10.51 10.53 -9.41
N LEU A 181 11.45 9.60 -9.14
CA LEU A 181 12.10 8.80 -10.16
C LEU A 181 11.11 7.90 -10.90
N PHE A 182 10.25 7.19 -10.16
CA PHE A 182 9.24 6.32 -10.76
C PHE A 182 8.25 7.11 -11.60
N ALA A 183 7.77 8.27 -11.11
CA ALA A 183 6.90 9.16 -11.87
C ALA A 183 7.56 9.64 -13.18
N SER A 184 8.88 9.91 -13.18
CA SER A 184 9.59 10.34 -14.40
C SER A 184 9.76 9.25 -15.45
N VAL A 185 9.72 7.98 -15.03
CA VAL A 185 9.86 6.81 -15.94
C VAL A 185 8.54 6.44 -16.59
N ILE A 186 7.41 6.65 -15.90
CA ILE A 186 6.07 6.27 -16.35
C ILE A 186 5.27 7.42 -16.99
N SER A 187 5.88 8.60 -17.10
CA SER A 187 5.25 9.82 -17.66
C SER A 187 5.21 9.82 -19.16
#